data_cf06a890c4895614266e2210228d73cf
#
_entry.id   cf06a890c4895614266e2210228d73cf
#
_cell.length_a   1.000
_cell.length_b   1.000
_cell.length_c   1.000
_cell.angle_alpha   90.00
_cell.angle_beta   90.00
_cell.angle_gamma   90.00
#
_symmetry.space_group_name_H-M   'P 1'
#
loop_
_entity.id
_entity.type
_entity.pdbx_description
1 polymer ?
#
loop_
_entity_poly.entity_id
_entity_poly.type
_entity_poly.pdbx_seq_one_letter_code
_entity_poly.pdbx_strand_id
1 'polypeptide(L)'
;VIIVDSVPDSAMLPLSTPPDSVCLLRLSAIGDTCHVVPLLRSLQRAWPQTRFSWVIGKAEARLMTLLPEIEFITVDKRAGLRGLRELRRTLGDRRFDLLLHLQLSIRASAVAAVIRARCKLGFDRARARELQWLFTDARIEPKTREHVLDSFMGFAAACGVEDRRLVWDLPLPEPARERARGLIPEDRGRAARTMVISACSSHALRNWRAERYAAVARHAIERHGMRVILAGGPARIEREMAEAIRRDCPSAIDQVGQDTLPELLALLQRATVLLAPDTGPAHMATMVGTPVIGLYAATNPARSGPYLSRQWCIDAFPRAAAAFLNSTPERLPWATKIERPGVMDLISVGEVCTRLDELLALPP
;
A
#
# COMPACT_ATOMS: atom_id res chain seq x y z
N VAL A 1 46.33 20.72 26.92
CA VAL A 1 45.14 19.93 27.30
C VAL A 1 44.17 20.11 26.15
N ILE A 2 44.08 19.12 25.26
CA ILE A 2 43.09 19.06 24.21
C ILE A 2 41.84 18.50 24.86
N ILE A 3 40.82 19.33 25.01
CA ILE A 3 39.48 18.91 25.39
C ILE A 3 38.95 18.14 24.19
N VAL A 4 38.92 16.83 24.27
CA VAL A 4 38.20 15.98 23.34
C VAL A 4 36.73 16.18 23.69
N ASP A 5 36.04 17.01 22.88
CA ASP A 5 34.60 17.11 22.90
C ASP A 5 34.03 15.69 22.78
N SER A 6 33.26 15.31 23.79
CA SER A 6 32.55 14.04 23.85
C SER A 6 31.76 13.86 22.55
N VAL A 7 32.06 12.81 21.79
CA VAL A 7 31.23 12.32 20.71
C VAL A 7 29.80 12.24 21.20
N PRO A 8 28.83 12.95 20.59
CA PRO A 8 27.46 12.92 21.08
C PRO A 8 26.97 11.47 21.02
N ASP A 9 26.44 11.03 22.13
CA ASP A 9 25.81 9.72 22.36
C ASP A 9 24.96 9.37 21.13
N SER A 10 25.50 8.52 20.27
CA SER A 10 24.76 8.02 19.10
C SER A 10 23.57 7.28 19.68
N ALA A 11 22.36 7.78 19.48
CA ALA A 11 21.15 7.22 20.05
C ALA A 11 21.10 5.72 19.77
N MET A 12 21.48 4.92 20.77
CA MET A 12 21.45 3.47 20.63
C MET A 12 20.01 3.01 20.60
N LEU A 13 19.64 2.23 19.62
CA LEU A 13 18.37 1.53 19.58
C LEU A 13 18.48 0.18 20.34
N PRO A 14 17.45 -0.24 21.08
CA PRO A 14 16.16 0.47 21.29
C PRO A 14 16.32 1.73 22.14
N LEU A 15 15.41 2.71 21.92
CA LEU A 15 15.42 3.95 22.68
C LEU A 15 15.07 3.70 24.15
N SER A 16 15.85 4.25 25.07
CA SER A 16 15.59 4.17 26.52
C SER A 16 14.39 5.02 26.97
N THR A 17 14.09 6.08 26.22
CA THR A 17 12.97 6.99 26.47
C THR A 17 12.27 7.33 25.15
N PRO A 18 10.95 7.63 25.18
CA PRO A 18 10.25 8.13 23.99
C PRO A 18 10.94 9.37 23.42
N PRO A 19 11.10 9.47 22.08
CA PRO A 19 11.67 10.65 21.43
C PRO A 19 10.64 11.80 21.41
N ASP A 20 11.10 13.07 21.45
CA ASP A 20 10.21 14.21 21.32
C ASP A 20 9.66 14.37 19.91
N SER A 21 10.41 13.90 18.90
CA SER A 21 10.08 14.09 17.48
C SER A 21 10.52 12.92 16.59
N VAL A 22 9.59 12.40 15.80
CA VAL A 22 9.83 11.33 14.82
C VAL A 22 9.42 11.79 13.43
N CYS A 23 10.31 11.60 12.47
CA CYS A 23 10.03 11.81 11.06
C CYS A 23 9.91 10.46 10.34
N LEU A 24 8.79 10.21 9.68
CA LEU A 24 8.64 9.08 8.76
C LEU A 24 8.96 9.54 7.34
N LEU A 25 9.74 8.77 6.61
CA LEU A 25 10.03 9.02 5.20
C LEU A 25 9.52 7.87 4.33
N ARG A 26 8.37 8.10 3.69
CA ARG A 26 7.81 7.22 2.67
C ARG A 26 7.09 8.05 1.61
N LEU A 27 7.70 8.17 0.43
CA LEU A 27 7.19 9.03 -0.64
C LEU A 27 6.14 8.33 -1.52
N SER A 28 6.17 7.01 -1.63
CA SER A 28 5.34 6.18 -2.53
C SER A 28 5.55 4.67 -2.29
N ALA A 29 4.72 3.74 -2.83
CA ALA A 29 3.48 4.03 -3.54
C ALA A 29 2.30 4.06 -2.56
N ILE A 30 1.06 4.32 -3.07
CA ILE A 30 -0.14 4.39 -2.22
C ILE A 30 -0.32 3.13 -1.37
N GLY A 31 -0.13 1.94 -1.96
CA GLY A 31 -0.23 0.67 -1.22
C GLY A 31 0.75 0.57 -0.06
N ASP A 32 2.00 0.97 -0.29
CA ASP A 32 3.00 0.96 0.78
C ASP A 32 2.70 2.00 1.87
N THR A 33 2.13 3.18 1.51
CA THR A 33 1.73 4.17 2.52
C THR A 33 0.58 3.64 3.38
N CYS A 34 -0.32 2.83 2.83
CA CYS A 34 -1.34 2.12 3.61
C CYS A 34 -0.71 1.22 4.69
N HIS A 35 0.41 0.57 4.38
CA HIS A 35 1.13 -0.29 5.34
C HIS A 35 1.94 0.47 6.39
N VAL A 36 2.24 1.75 6.17
CA VAL A 36 2.90 2.60 7.18
C VAL A 36 1.93 3.01 8.29
N VAL A 37 0.62 3.06 8.03
CA VAL A 37 -0.37 3.50 9.03
C VAL A 37 -0.33 2.65 10.30
N PRO A 38 -0.35 1.30 10.28
CA PRO A 38 -0.24 0.49 11.50
C PRO A 38 1.06 0.73 12.28
N LEU A 39 2.19 0.88 11.60
CA LEU A 39 3.46 1.26 12.24
C LEU A 39 3.32 2.59 12.99
N LEU A 40 2.80 3.61 12.33
CA LEU A 40 2.59 4.92 12.93
C LEU A 40 1.67 4.84 14.16
N ARG A 41 0.54 4.14 14.06
CA ARG A 41 -0.40 3.94 15.17
C ARG A 41 0.22 3.18 16.35
N SER A 42 1.06 2.20 16.06
CA SER A 42 1.82 1.48 17.09
C SER A 42 2.76 2.43 17.85
N LEU A 43 3.50 3.27 17.14
CA LEU A 43 4.40 4.26 17.73
C LEU A 43 3.63 5.35 18.50
N GLN A 44 2.50 5.85 17.98
CA GLN A 44 1.68 6.86 18.68
C GLN A 44 1.12 6.32 20.00
N ARG A 45 0.69 5.05 20.04
CA ARG A 45 0.22 4.44 21.30
C ARG A 45 1.33 4.25 22.31
N ALA A 46 2.53 3.89 21.85
CA ALA A 46 3.68 3.74 22.74
C ALA A 46 4.25 5.09 23.22
N TRP A 47 4.15 6.12 22.38
CA TRP A 47 4.74 7.43 22.60
C TRP A 47 3.73 8.57 22.41
N PRO A 48 2.75 8.72 23.32
CA PRO A 48 1.62 9.64 23.12
C PRO A 48 2.01 11.13 23.12
N GLN A 49 3.21 11.48 23.63
CA GLN A 49 3.71 12.85 23.65
C GLN A 49 4.65 13.19 22.49
N THR A 50 5.00 12.18 21.67
CA THR A 50 5.90 12.35 20.54
C THR A 50 5.20 13.08 19.37
N ARG A 51 5.87 14.06 18.79
CA ARG A 51 5.41 14.75 17.58
C ARG A 51 5.83 13.96 16.35
N PHE A 52 4.85 13.58 15.54
CA PHE A 52 5.08 12.83 14.30
C PHE A 52 4.98 13.73 13.08
N SER A 53 6.00 13.68 12.21
CA SER A 53 5.97 14.28 10.88
C SER A 53 6.13 13.19 9.83
N TRP A 54 5.46 13.32 8.69
CA TRP A 54 5.59 12.37 7.60
C TRP A 54 5.98 13.08 6.31
N VAL A 55 7.19 12.82 5.81
CA VAL A 55 7.65 13.28 4.50
C VAL A 55 7.11 12.32 3.44
N ILE A 56 6.20 12.81 2.61
CA ILE A 56 5.35 12.01 1.73
C ILE A 56 5.23 12.63 0.32
N GLY A 57 4.93 11.82 -0.70
CA GLY A 57 4.66 12.31 -2.05
C GLY A 57 3.29 13.01 -2.15
N LYS A 58 3.17 14.02 -3.02
CA LYS A 58 1.93 14.80 -3.21
C LYS A 58 0.71 13.93 -3.54
N ALA A 59 0.87 12.86 -4.30
CA ALA A 59 -0.25 11.97 -4.66
C ALA A 59 -0.73 11.16 -3.47
N GLU A 60 0.19 10.60 -2.71
CA GLU A 60 -0.08 9.78 -1.53
C GLU A 60 -0.64 10.62 -0.37
N ALA A 61 -0.20 11.87 -0.26
CA ALA A 61 -0.71 12.83 0.73
C ALA A 61 -2.23 13.04 0.61
N ARG A 62 -2.80 12.98 -0.60
CA ARG A 62 -4.25 13.14 -0.81
C ARG A 62 -5.12 12.18 0.00
N LEU A 63 -4.58 11.04 0.39
CA LEU A 63 -5.26 10.08 1.27
C LEU A 63 -4.75 10.21 2.71
N MET A 64 -3.43 10.24 2.89
CA MET A 64 -2.83 10.13 4.23
C MET A 64 -3.03 11.36 5.10
N THR A 65 -3.28 12.55 4.53
CA THR A 65 -3.63 13.76 5.29
C THR A 65 -4.97 13.68 6.02
N LEU A 66 -5.74 12.62 5.82
CA LEU A 66 -6.89 12.31 6.65
C LEU A 66 -6.50 11.84 8.06
N LEU A 67 -5.27 11.37 8.27
CA LEU A 67 -4.79 10.97 9.60
C LEU A 67 -4.61 12.21 10.48
N PRO A 68 -5.29 12.29 11.63
CA PRO A 68 -5.14 13.40 12.56
C PRO A 68 -3.79 13.33 13.28
N GLU A 69 -3.38 14.46 13.86
CA GLU A 69 -2.22 14.60 14.76
C GLU A 69 -0.86 14.27 14.12
N ILE A 70 -0.76 14.45 12.81
CA ILE A 70 0.47 14.24 12.05
C ILE A 70 0.75 15.48 11.18
N GLU A 71 1.98 15.95 11.21
CA GLU A 71 2.43 16.95 10.25
C GLU A 71 2.84 16.30 8.95
N PHE A 72 2.18 16.63 7.84
CA PHE A 72 2.54 16.13 6.52
C PHE A 72 3.42 17.14 5.78
N ILE A 73 4.61 16.69 5.37
CA ILE A 73 5.55 17.46 4.57
C ILE A 73 5.60 16.85 3.17
N THR A 74 4.95 17.50 2.21
CA THR A 74 4.82 16.96 0.86
C THR A 74 6.04 17.23 -0.01
N VAL A 75 6.45 16.22 -0.78
CA VAL A 75 7.55 16.31 -1.75
C VAL A 75 7.03 16.06 -3.16
N ASP A 76 7.40 16.94 -4.09
CA ASP A 76 7.17 16.70 -5.51
C ASP A 76 8.27 15.78 -6.06
N LYS A 77 7.91 14.52 -6.27
CA LYS A 77 8.84 13.49 -6.78
C LYS A 77 9.38 13.79 -8.18
N ARG A 78 8.73 14.69 -8.93
CA ARG A 78 9.12 15.06 -10.30
C ARG A 78 10.04 16.28 -10.35
N ALA A 79 10.11 17.04 -9.26
CA ALA A 79 10.86 18.31 -9.21
C ALA A 79 12.39 18.14 -9.05
N GLY A 80 12.90 16.92 -8.92
CA GLY A 80 14.35 16.64 -8.81
C GLY A 80 15.03 17.47 -7.73
N LEU A 81 16.16 18.11 -8.05
CA LEU A 81 16.93 18.95 -7.13
C LEU A 81 16.14 20.16 -6.62
N ARG A 82 15.20 20.70 -7.40
CA ARG A 82 14.32 21.78 -6.95
C ARG A 82 13.44 21.32 -5.80
N GLY A 83 12.85 20.13 -5.88
CA GLY A 83 12.06 19.54 -4.80
C GLY A 83 12.87 19.33 -3.51
N LEU A 84 14.15 18.94 -3.62
CA LEU A 84 15.04 18.83 -2.46
C LEU A 84 15.34 20.20 -1.81
N ARG A 85 15.55 21.25 -2.61
CA ARG A 85 15.76 22.62 -2.10
C ARG A 85 14.50 23.15 -1.42
N GLU A 86 13.32 22.92 -1.99
CA GLU A 86 12.04 23.29 -1.40
C GLU A 86 11.84 22.57 -0.06
N LEU A 87 12.07 21.25 -0.01
CA LEU A 87 12.02 20.47 1.23
C LEU A 87 12.97 21.05 2.30
N ARG A 88 14.23 21.34 1.92
CA ARG A 88 15.18 21.93 2.86
C ARG A 88 14.72 23.28 3.42
N ARG A 89 14.11 24.11 2.59
CA ARG A 89 13.53 25.40 3.06
C ARG A 89 12.36 25.17 4.01
N THR A 90 11.47 24.21 3.70
CA THR A 90 10.33 23.85 4.55
C THR A 90 10.78 23.30 5.90
N LEU A 91 11.80 22.48 5.91
CA LEU A 91 12.38 21.91 7.14
C LEU A 91 13.15 22.99 7.96
N GLY A 92 13.79 23.96 7.31
CA GLY A 92 14.62 24.97 7.98
C GLY A 92 15.72 24.32 8.82
N ASP A 93 15.81 24.74 10.07
CA ASP A 93 16.79 24.21 11.04
C ASP A 93 16.23 23.08 11.91
N ARG A 94 15.05 22.56 11.59
CA ARG A 94 14.45 21.44 12.33
C ARG A 94 15.40 20.25 12.36
N ARG A 95 15.52 19.65 13.54
CA ARG A 95 16.23 18.40 13.77
C ARG A 95 15.29 17.45 14.50
N PHE A 96 15.09 16.27 13.92
CA PHE A 96 14.31 15.20 14.52
C PHE A 96 15.19 14.33 15.45
N ASP A 97 14.59 13.74 16.44
CA ASP A 97 15.31 12.75 17.25
C ASP A 97 15.48 11.45 16.48
N LEU A 98 14.46 11.06 15.71
CA LEU A 98 14.48 9.83 14.92
C LEU A 98 13.90 10.07 13.51
N LEU A 99 14.61 9.56 12.49
CA LEU A 99 14.10 9.41 11.13
C LEU A 99 13.90 7.93 10.81
N LEU A 100 12.69 7.53 10.47
CA LEU A 100 12.38 6.21 9.93
C LEU A 100 12.43 6.25 8.40
N HIS A 101 13.49 5.72 7.80
CA HIS A 101 13.67 5.71 6.34
C HIS A 101 13.03 4.46 5.73
N LEU A 102 11.72 4.53 5.46
CA LEU A 102 10.85 3.40 5.08
C LEU A 102 10.82 3.11 3.57
N GLN A 103 11.72 3.69 2.76
CA GLN A 103 11.69 3.52 1.31
C GLN A 103 13.05 3.17 0.71
N LEU A 104 13.08 2.10 -0.07
CA LEU A 104 14.27 1.59 -0.76
C LEU A 104 14.38 2.20 -2.17
N SER A 105 14.74 3.48 -2.25
CA SER A 105 15.04 4.14 -3.52
C SER A 105 16.05 5.27 -3.34
N ILE A 106 16.94 5.45 -4.31
CA ILE A 106 17.95 6.51 -4.28
C ILE A 106 17.34 7.90 -4.12
N ARG A 107 16.16 8.12 -4.71
CA ARG A 107 15.40 9.36 -4.54
C ARG A 107 14.99 9.60 -3.09
N ALA A 108 14.51 8.58 -2.39
CA ALA A 108 14.16 8.68 -0.99
C ALA A 108 15.41 8.85 -0.12
N SER A 109 16.52 8.19 -0.48
CA SER A 109 17.80 8.38 0.19
C SER A 109 18.35 9.80 0.03
N ALA A 110 18.17 10.42 -1.15
CA ALA A 110 18.50 11.84 -1.33
C ALA A 110 17.62 12.77 -0.47
N VAL A 111 16.34 12.43 -0.28
CA VAL A 111 15.46 13.13 0.66
C VAL A 111 15.92 12.91 2.10
N ALA A 112 16.28 11.69 2.50
CA ALA A 112 16.81 11.38 3.83
C ALA A 112 18.11 12.16 4.15
N ALA A 113 18.95 12.42 3.14
CA ALA A 113 20.18 13.22 3.29
C ALA A 113 19.88 14.67 3.69
N VAL A 114 18.76 15.24 3.22
CA VAL A 114 18.34 16.62 3.53
C VAL A 114 17.71 16.73 4.92
N ILE A 115 17.10 15.65 5.43
CA ILE A 115 16.46 15.63 6.74
C ILE A 115 17.53 15.48 7.84
N ARG A 116 17.59 16.43 8.78
CA ARG A 116 18.47 16.34 9.94
C ARG A 116 17.79 15.51 11.04
N ALA A 117 18.43 14.46 11.51
CA ALA A 117 17.97 13.63 12.61
C ALA A 117 19.16 13.22 13.50
N ARG A 118 18.90 12.91 14.77
CA ARG A 118 19.93 12.35 15.69
C ARG A 118 20.26 10.92 15.34
N CYS A 119 19.23 10.14 14.95
CA CYS A 119 19.36 8.77 14.47
C CYS A 119 18.48 8.57 13.23
N LYS A 120 19.02 7.93 12.21
CA LYS A 120 18.32 7.54 10.98
C LYS A 120 18.26 6.01 10.92
N LEU A 121 17.07 5.45 11.15
CA LEU A 121 16.82 4.01 11.10
C LEU A 121 16.38 3.60 9.69
N GLY A 122 17.03 2.62 9.11
CA GLY A 122 16.73 2.05 7.80
C GLY A 122 16.55 0.54 7.82
N PHE A 123 16.37 -0.03 6.63
CA PHE A 123 16.32 -1.48 6.47
C PHE A 123 17.68 -2.13 6.75
N ASP A 124 17.65 -3.41 7.09
CA ASP A 124 18.86 -4.23 7.19
C ASP A 124 19.62 -4.29 5.84
N ARG A 125 20.89 -4.68 5.89
CA ARG A 125 21.77 -4.61 4.72
C ARG A 125 21.33 -5.53 3.58
N ALA A 126 20.69 -6.65 3.86
CA ALA A 126 20.24 -7.60 2.83
C ALA A 126 19.02 -7.05 2.05
N ARG A 127 18.14 -6.28 2.71
CA ARG A 127 16.99 -5.62 2.10
C ARG A 127 17.32 -4.23 1.56
N ALA A 128 18.32 -3.53 2.13
CA ALA A 128 18.71 -2.18 1.73
C ALA A 128 19.23 -2.18 0.28
N ARG A 129 18.41 -1.63 -0.62
CA ARG A 129 18.72 -1.46 -2.04
C ARG A 129 19.14 -0.01 -2.32
N GLU A 130 19.72 0.22 -3.49
CA GLU A 130 20.07 1.55 -3.98
C GLU A 130 20.88 2.37 -2.94
N LEU A 131 21.80 1.71 -2.24
CA LEU A 131 22.73 2.31 -1.27
C LEU A 131 22.05 2.99 -0.06
N GLN A 132 20.81 2.61 0.31
CA GLN A 132 20.11 3.20 1.47
C GLN A 132 20.98 3.20 2.74
N TRP A 133 21.79 2.17 2.92
CA TRP A 133 22.67 1.98 4.08
C TRP A 133 23.73 3.08 4.25
N LEU A 134 24.02 3.90 3.21
CA LEU A 134 24.89 5.08 3.31
C LEU A 134 24.18 6.29 3.96
N PHE A 135 22.85 6.23 4.08
CA PHE A 135 22.02 7.33 4.55
C PHE A 135 21.32 7.01 5.87
N THR A 136 21.74 5.94 6.56
CA THR A 136 21.14 5.46 7.81
C THR A 136 22.22 5.09 8.81
N ASP A 137 21.99 5.43 10.09
CA ASP A 137 22.91 5.20 11.20
C ASP A 137 22.64 3.84 11.87
N ALA A 138 21.38 3.44 11.90
CA ALA A 138 20.88 2.20 12.49
C ALA A 138 20.03 1.40 11.49
N ARG A 139 19.80 0.12 11.80
CA ARG A 139 19.08 -0.81 10.91
C ARG A 139 18.14 -1.70 11.70
N ILE A 140 17.02 -2.05 11.08
CA ILE A 140 16.13 -3.06 11.65
C ILE A 140 16.77 -4.46 11.58
N GLU A 141 16.27 -5.38 12.38
CA GLU A 141 16.73 -6.77 12.40
C GLU A 141 16.57 -7.43 11.02
N PRO A 142 17.58 -8.17 10.54
CA PRO A 142 17.49 -8.91 9.29
C PRO A 142 16.40 -9.98 9.36
N LYS A 143 15.47 -9.94 8.43
CA LYS A 143 14.46 -10.98 8.22
C LYS A 143 14.34 -11.31 6.75
N THR A 144 14.29 -12.60 6.47
CA THR A 144 14.09 -13.10 5.12
C THR A 144 12.61 -13.42 4.89
N ARG A 145 12.11 -13.14 3.69
CA ARG A 145 10.79 -13.60 3.23
C ARG A 145 9.61 -13.18 4.09
N GLU A 146 9.62 -11.94 4.59
CA GLU A 146 8.48 -11.37 5.28
C GLU A 146 7.64 -10.45 4.37
N HIS A 147 6.39 -10.23 4.75
CA HIS A 147 5.51 -9.30 4.08
C HIS A 147 5.99 -7.85 4.27
N VAL A 148 5.67 -6.95 3.33
CA VAL A 148 6.06 -5.53 3.39
C VAL A 148 5.56 -4.86 4.67
N LEU A 149 4.34 -5.15 5.12
CA LEU A 149 3.79 -4.62 6.36
C LEU A 149 4.59 -5.10 7.57
N ASP A 150 4.94 -6.40 7.62
CA ASP A 150 5.74 -6.97 8.71
C ASP A 150 7.13 -6.32 8.76
N SER A 151 7.71 -6.01 7.58
CA SER A 151 8.97 -5.26 7.49
C SER A 151 8.84 -3.87 8.11
N PHE A 152 7.72 -3.18 7.92
CA PHE A 152 7.50 -1.88 8.57
C PHE A 152 7.30 -2.02 10.07
N MET A 153 6.56 -3.03 10.54
CA MET A 153 6.45 -3.31 11.98
C MET A 153 7.81 -3.64 12.63
N GLY A 154 8.78 -4.11 11.85
CA GLY A 154 10.16 -4.26 12.27
C GLY A 154 10.84 -2.96 12.72
N PHE A 155 10.41 -1.81 12.20
CA PHE A 155 10.88 -0.50 12.65
C PHE A 155 10.39 -0.16 14.07
N ALA A 156 9.14 -0.50 14.40
CA ALA A 156 8.63 -0.35 15.77
C ALA A 156 9.43 -1.23 16.74
N ALA A 157 9.65 -2.50 16.37
CA ALA A 157 10.43 -3.42 17.20
C ALA A 157 11.88 -2.94 17.42
N ALA A 158 12.55 -2.41 16.39
CA ALA A 158 13.89 -1.84 16.50
C ALA A 158 13.94 -0.63 17.46
N CYS A 159 12.82 0.09 17.57
CA CYS A 159 12.67 1.20 18.51
C CYS A 159 12.28 0.76 19.95
N GLY A 160 12.09 -0.54 20.19
CA GLY A 160 11.64 -1.05 21.49
C GLY A 160 10.12 -1.06 21.66
N VAL A 161 9.35 -0.87 20.59
CA VAL A 161 7.88 -0.89 20.63
C VAL A 161 7.37 -2.26 20.19
N GLU A 162 6.79 -3.00 21.13
CA GLU A 162 6.30 -4.37 20.91
C GLU A 162 4.84 -4.47 20.46
N ASP A 163 4.08 -3.36 20.50
CA ASP A 163 2.68 -3.34 20.08
C ASP A 163 2.55 -3.61 18.58
N ARG A 164 1.96 -4.77 18.25
CA ARG A 164 1.76 -5.24 16.89
C ARG A 164 0.31 -5.19 16.43
N ARG A 165 -0.56 -4.49 17.16
CA ARG A 165 -1.96 -4.31 16.74
C ARG A 165 -2.01 -3.51 15.46
N LEU A 166 -2.62 -4.08 14.44
CA LEU A 166 -2.80 -3.44 13.15
C LEU A 166 -4.08 -2.58 13.19
N VAL A 167 -3.91 -1.26 13.14
CA VAL A 167 -5.00 -0.30 13.18
C VAL A 167 -4.90 0.65 11.99
N TRP A 168 -6.02 0.79 11.26
CA TRP A 168 -6.18 1.71 10.12
C TRP A 168 -7.42 2.57 10.35
N ASP A 169 -7.35 3.52 11.25
CA ASP A 169 -8.44 4.39 11.66
C ASP A 169 -8.39 5.75 10.93
N LEU A 170 -8.53 5.73 9.61
CA LEU A 170 -8.64 6.96 8.82
C LEU A 170 -10.07 7.52 8.90
N PRO A 171 -10.27 8.74 9.41
CA PRO A 171 -11.58 9.37 9.41
C PRO A 171 -11.95 9.79 7.99
N LEU A 172 -12.96 9.12 7.42
CA LEU A 172 -13.45 9.46 6.09
C LEU A 172 -14.33 10.70 6.15
N PRO A 173 -14.12 11.69 5.25
CA PRO A 173 -15.00 12.87 5.14
C PRO A 173 -16.43 12.48 4.79
N GLU A 174 -17.42 13.18 5.36
CA GLU A 174 -18.82 12.89 5.10
C GLU A 174 -19.21 12.96 3.61
N PRO A 175 -18.71 13.91 2.80
CA PRO A 175 -18.98 13.91 1.36
C PRO A 175 -18.53 12.64 0.65
N ALA A 176 -17.38 12.04 1.06
CA ALA A 176 -16.93 10.76 0.50
C ALA A 176 -17.86 9.61 0.88
N ARG A 177 -18.37 9.59 2.11
CA ARG A 177 -19.36 8.60 2.56
C ARG A 177 -20.69 8.74 1.84
N GLU A 178 -21.17 9.97 1.65
CA GLU A 178 -22.40 10.25 0.90
C GLU A 178 -22.31 9.78 -0.55
N ARG A 179 -21.18 10.07 -1.21
CA ARG A 179 -20.93 9.57 -2.57
C ARG A 179 -20.95 8.03 -2.61
N ALA A 180 -20.28 7.38 -1.67
CA ALA A 180 -20.28 5.91 -1.58
C ALA A 180 -21.70 5.35 -1.33
N ARG A 181 -22.54 6.02 -0.51
CA ARG A 181 -23.95 5.65 -0.32
C ARG A 181 -24.77 5.79 -1.60
N GLY A 182 -24.50 6.82 -2.40
CA GLY A 182 -25.15 6.99 -3.71
C GLY A 182 -24.82 5.89 -4.70
N LEU A 183 -23.55 5.42 -4.71
CA LEU A 183 -23.09 4.32 -5.56
C LEU A 183 -23.52 2.94 -5.06
N ILE A 184 -23.48 2.72 -3.76
CA ILE A 184 -23.86 1.47 -3.09
C ILE A 184 -25.02 1.80 -2.11
N PRO A 185 -26.28 1.82 -2.57
CA PRO A 185 -27.43 2.09 -1.73
C PRO A 185 -27.66 1.00 -0.70
N GLU A 186 -28.51 1.25 0.26
CA GLU A 186 -28.95 0.24 1.20
C GLU A 186 -30.05 -0.63 0.57
N ASP A 187 -29.96 -1.93 0.84
CA ASP A 187 -30.97 -2.91 0.55
C ASP A 187 -31.31 -3.64 1.87
N ARG A 188 -32.60 -3.55 2.32
CA ARG A 188 -33.09 -4.15 3.59
C ARG A 188 -32.22 -3.77 4.81
N GLY A 189 -31.81 -2.51 4.90
CA GLY A 189 -31.00 -1.98 6.00
C GLY A 189 -29.51 -2.36 5.98
N ARG A 190 -29.01 -2.91 4.87
CA ARG A 190 -27.58 -3.21 4.65
C ARG A 190 -27.12 -2.62 3.33
N ALA A 191 -25.81 -2.42 3.17
CA ALA A 191 -25.25 -2.04 1.88
C ALA A 191 -25.54 -3.13 0.83
N ALA A 192 -26.02 -2.73 -0.36
CA ALA A 192 -26.30 -3.65 -1.45
C ALA A 192 -25.03 -4.45 -1.81
N ARG A 193 -25.15 -5.77 -2.00
CA ARG A 193 -23.99 -6.62 -2.37
C ARG A 193 -23.32 -6.06 -3.60
N THR A 194 -22.06 -5.67 -3.45
CA THR A 194 -21.32 -4.97 -4.50
C THR A 194 -19.92 -5.51 -4.64
N MET A 195 -19.54 -5.85 -5.85
CA MET A 195 -18.15 -6.11 -6.23
C MET A 195 -17.54 -4.85 -6.86
N VAL A 196 -16.46 -4.36 -6.30
CA VAL A 196 -15.64 -3.33 -6.95
C VAL A 196 -14.55 -4.03 -7.76
N ILE A 197 -14.30 -3.60 -8.97
CA ILE A 197 -13.19 -4.08 -9.82
C ILE A 197 -12.22 -2.91 -10.05
N SER A 198 -10.98 -3.05 -9.57
CA SER A 198 -9.88 -2.16 -9.92
C SER A 198 -8.93 -2.92 -10.84
N ALA A 199 -9.15 -2.83 -12.15
CA ALA A 199 -8.57 -3.74 -13.12
C ALA A 199 -7.10 -3.48 -13.47
N CYS A 200 -6.57 -2.29 -13.15
CA CYS A 200 -5.24 -1.87 -13.56
C CYS A 200 -4.27 -1.68 -12.41
N SER A 201 -3.05 -2.10 -12.60
CA SER A 201 -1.90 -1.74 -11.79
C SER A 201 -1.02 -0.71 -12.51
N SER A 202 -0.01 -0.19 -11.81
CA SER A 202 0.97 0.75 -12.39
C SER A 202 1.83 0.15 -13.50
N HIS A 203 1.80 -1.16 -13.70
CA HIS A 203 2.57 -1.87 -14.71
C HIS A 203 1.65 -2.74 -15.57
N ALA A 204 1.57 -2.44 -16.88
CA ALA A 204 0.62 -3.07 -17.80
C ALA A 204 0.68 -4.62 -17.82
N LEU A 205 1.88 -5.21 -17.66
CA LEU A 205 2.05 -6.67 -17.63
C LEU A 205 1.54 -7.34 -16.36
N ARG A 206 1.04 -6.59 -15.39
CA ARG A 206 0.33 -7.11 -14.21
C ARG A 206 -1.18 -7.04 -14.36
N ASN A 207 -1.68 -6.45 -15.44
CA ASN A 207 -3.10 -6.33 -15.68
C ASN A 207 -3.63 -7.63 -16.29
N TRP A 208 -4.76 -8.08 -15.79
CA TRP A 208 -5.48 -9.18 -16.38
C TRP A 208 -6.26 -8.71 -17.63
N ARG A 209 -6.74 -9.60 -18.46
CA ARG A 209 -7.46 -9.24 -19.68
C ARG A 209 -8.87 -8.74 -19.38
N ALA A 210 -9.34 -7.75 -20.15
CA ALA A 210 -10.66 -7.12 -19.97
C ALA A 210 -11.80 -8.14 -20.07
N GLU A 211 -11.76 -9.03 -21.06
CA GLU A 211 -12.78 -10.06 -21.29
C GLU A 211 -12.92 -11.03 -20.11
N ARG A 212 -11.83 -11.27 -19.37
CA ARG A 212 -11.84 -12.12 -18.18
C ARG A 212 -12.46 -11.40 -16.97
N TYR A 213 -12.16 -10.11 -16.78
CA TYR A 213 -12.85 -9.29 -15.80
C TYR A 213 -14.35 -9.21 -16.09
N ALA A 214 -14.74 -9.02 -17.36
CA ALA A 214 -16.13 -9.00 -17.78
C ALA A 214 -16.85 -10.32 -17.51
N ALA A 215 -16.19 -11.46 -17.73
CA ALA A 215 -16.74 -12.77 -17.43
C ALA A 215 -17.02 -12.94 -15.91
N VAL A 216 -16.08 -12.52 -15.04
CA VAL A 216 -16.29 -12.55 -13.59
C VAL A 216 -17.38 -11.56 -13.17
N ALA A 217 -17.45 -10.38 -13.80
CA ALA A 217 -18.49 -9.39 -13.55
C ALA A 217 -19.88 -9.96 -13.87
N ARG A 218 -20.06 -10.62 -15.02
CA ARG A 218 -21.32 -11.31 -15.36
C ARG A 218 -21.66 -12.40 -14.35
N HIS A 219 -20.71 -13.25 -13.99
CA HIS A 219 -20.91 -14.28 -12.95
C HIS A 219 -21.41 -13.68 -11.62
N ALA A 220 -20.80 -12.57 -11.16
CA ALA A 220 -21.23 -11.87 -9.95
C ALA A 220 -22.66 -11.33 -10.06
N ILE A 221 -23.05 -10.79 -11.22
CA ILE A 221 -24.38 -10.24 -11.46
C ILE A 221 -25.41 -11.37 -11.58
N GLU A 222 -25.17 -12.34 -12.45
CA GLU A 222 -26.15 -13.36 -12.82
C GLU A 222 -26.38 -14.40 -11.71
N ARG A 223 -25.30 -14.83 -11.05
CA ARG A 223 -25.36 -15.85 -10.01
C ARG A 223 -25.66 -15.30 -8.62
N HIS A 224 -25.15 -14.11 -8.29
CA HIS A 224 -25.21 -13.55 -6.95
C HIS A 224 -26.03 -12.27 -6.82
N GLY A 225 -26.59 -11.75 -7.92
CA GLY A 225 -27.36 -10.50 -7.93
C GLY A 225 -26.55 -9.29 -7.49
N MET A 226 -25.21 -9.34 -7.65
CA MET A 226 -24.35 -8.26 -7.19
C MET A 226 -24.38 -7.06 -8.13
N ARG A 227 -24.20 -5.88 -7.58
CA ARG A 227 -23.77 -4.70 -8.35
C ARG A 227 -22.29 -4.85 -8.66
N VAL A 228 -21.88 -4.41 -9.84
CA VAL A 228 -20.45 -4.35 -10.21
C VAL A 228 -20.08 -2.92 -10.53
N ILE A 229 -19.04 -2.41 -9.87
CA ILE A 229 -18.52 -1.05 -10.06
C ILE A 229 -17.06 -1.14 -10.49
N LEU A 230 -16.73 -0.53 -11.63
CA LEU A 230 -15.36 -0.40 -12.10
C LEU A 230 -14.77 0.86 -11.49
N ALA A 231 -13.66 0.75 -10.75
CA ALA A 231 -12.98 1.86 -10.10
C ALA A 231 -11.51 1.92 -10.52
N GLY A 232 -10.96 3.12 -10.64
CA GLY A 232 -9.58 3.34 -11.05
C GLY A 232 -9.26 4.82 -11.21
N GLY A 233 -7.98 5.13 -11.49
CA GLY A 233 -7.53 6.48 -11.76
C GLY A 233 -7.92 7.00 -13.16
N PRO A 234 -7.63 8.27 -13.45
CA PRO A 234 -8.00 8.90 -14.71
C PRO A 234 -7.05 8.59 -15.89
N ALA A 235 -6.11 7.64 -15.72
CA ALA A 235 -5.15 7.33 -16.76
C ALA A 235 -5.83 6.67 -17.99
N ARG A 236 -5.30 6.94 -19.18
CA ARG A 236 -5.85 6.41 -20.43
C ARG A 236 -6.01 4.88 -20.41
N ILE A 237 -5.00 4.17 -19.94
CA ILE A 237 -5.03 2.70 -19.85
C ILE A 237 -6.17 2.18 -18.95
N GLU A 238 -6.51 2.91 -17.89
CA GLU A 238 -7.60 2.51 -16.98
C GLU A 238 -8.97 2.74 -17.63
N ARG A 239 -9.14 3.85 -18.34
CA ARG A 239 -10.38 4.13 -19.12
C ARG A 239 -10.58 3.12 -20.24
N GLU A 240 -9.54 2.86 -21.04
CA GLU A 240 -9.59 1.85 -22.12
C GLU A 240 -9.94 0.45 -21.56
N MET A 241 -9.41 0.09 -20.39
CA MET A 241 -9.74 -1.16 -19.70
C MET A 241 -11.21 -1.19 -19.27
N ALA A 242 -11.72 -0.12 -18.69
CA ALA A 242 -13.12 -0.04 -18.26
C ALA A 242 -14.08 -0.12 -19.46
N GLU A 243 -13.79 0.59 -20.55
CA GLU A 243 -14.55 0.52 -21.79
C GLU A 243 -14.56 -0.90 -22.39
N ALA A 244 -13.41 -1.58 -22.36
CA ALA A 244 -13.32 -2.97 -22.83
C ALA A 244 -14.12 -3.93 -21.95
N ILE A 245 -14.08 -3.79 -20.62
CA ILE A 245 -14.89 -4.60 -19.70
C ILE A 245 -16.38 -4.35 -19.95
N ARG A 246 -16.79 -3.09 -20.12
CA ARG A 246 -18.21 -2.73 -20.33
C ARG A 246 -18.77 -3.18 -21.67
N ARG A 247 -17.96 -3.32 -22.71
CA ARG A 247 -18.43 -3.92 -23.98
C ARG A 247 -19.00 -5.31 -23.77
N ASP A 248 -18.36 -6.11 -22.91
CA ASP A 248 -18.76 -7.50 -22.66
C ASP A 248 -19.66 -7.63 -21.41
N CYS A 249 -19.75 -6.60 -20.56
CA CYS A 249 -20.62 -6.52 -19.40
C CYS A 249 -21.20 -5.10 -19.24
N PRO A 250 -22.21 -4.72 -20.06
CA PRO A 250 -22.76 -3.34 -20.09
C PRO A 250 -23.41 -2.89 -18.77
N SER A 251 -23.84 -3.83 -17.92
CA SER A 251 -24.43 -3.56 -16.61
C SER A 251 -23.40 -3.16 -15.55
N ALA A 252 -22.10 -3.25 -15.81
CA ALA A 252 -21.06 -2.73 -14.92
C ALA A 252 -21.09 -1.19 -14.91
N ILE A 253 -21.08 -0.62 -13.71
CA ILE A 253 -21.11 0.84 -13.47
C ILE A 253 -19.68 1.36 -13.59
N ASP A 254 -19.45 2.34 -14.45
CA ASP A 254 -18.12 2.93 -14.63
C ASP A 254 -17.91 4.15 -13.72
N GLN A 255 -16.95 4.05 -12.81
CA GLN A 255 -16.47 5.12 -11.93
C GLN A 255 -14.98 5.44 -12.16
N VAL A 256 -14.37 4.89 -13.23
CA VAL A 256 -12.94 5.09 -13.51
C VAL A 256 -12.64 6.57 -13.78
N GLY A 257 -11.73 7.13 -12.98
CA GLY A 257 -11.32 8.53 -13.06
C GLY A 257 -12.30 9.55 -12.46
N GLN A 258 -13.36 9.08 -11.79
CA GLN A 258 -14.39 9.95 -11.20
C GLN A 258 -14.25 10.14 -9.69
N ASP A 259 -13.47 9.29 -9.02
CA ASP A 259 -13.32 9.31 -7.57
C ASP A 259 -11.98 9.95 -7.15
N THR A 260 -12.01 10.71 -6.07
CA THR A 260 -10.82 11.03 -5.28
C THR A 260 -10.39 9.80 -4.44
N LEU A 261 -9.18 9.81 -3.88
CA LEU A 261 -8.72 8.70 -3.04
C LEU A 261 -9.58 8.50 -1.78
N PRO A 262 -10.04 9.55 -1.05
CA PRO A 262 -11.01 9.38 0.04
C PRO A 262 -12.34 8.78 -0.41
N GLU A 263 -12.87 9.18 -1.57
CA GLU A 263 -14.12 8.63 -2.13
C GLU A 263 -13.95 7.17 -2.53
N LEU A 264 -12.83 6.80 -3.16
CA LEU A 264 -12.51 5.40 -3.44
C LEU A 264 -12.40 4.58 -2.15
N LEU A 265 -11.77 5.11 -1.09
CA LEU A 265 -11.68 4.41 0.19
C LEU A 265 -13.07 4.21 0.82
N ALA A 266 -13.95 5.22 0.75
CA ALA A 266 -15.34 5.12 1.22
C ALA A 266 -16.16 4.12 0.38
N LEU A 267 -15.96 4.08 -0.93
CA LEU A 267 -16.56 3.09 -1.82
C LEU A 267 -16.14 1.67 -1.44
N LEU A 268 -14.83 1.46 -1.23
CA LEU A 268 -14.29 0.18 -0.79
C LEU A 268 -14.84 -0.23 0.57
N GLN A 269 -14.98 0.69 1.53
CA GLN A 269 -15.56 0.41 2.85
C GLN A 269 -17.00 -0.13 2.78
N ARG A 270 -17.76 0.28 1.78
CA ARG A 270 -19.14 -0.22 1.57
C ARG A 270 -19.24 -1.45 0.67
N ALA A 271 -18.19 -1.76 -0.05
CA ALA A 271 -18.15 -2.89 -0.98
C ALA A 271 -18.14 -4.24 -0.22
N THR A 272 -18.74 -5.26 -0.81
CA THR A 272 -18.69 -6.63 -0.31
C THR A 272 -17.33 -7.26 -0.58
N VAL A 273 -16.74 -6.95 -1.75
CA VAL A 273 -15.47 -7.51 -2.20
C VAL A 273 -14.81 -6.61 -3.24
N LEU A 274 -13.49 -6.57 -3.23
CA LEU A 274 -12.69 -5.98 -4.31
C LEU A 274 -12.05 -7.10 -5.14
N LEU A 275 -12.11 -7.00 -6.46
CA LEU A 275 -11.31 -7.80 -7.40
C LEU A 275 -10.21 -6.91 -7.99
N ALA A 276 -8.94 -7.26 -7.79
CA ALA A 276 -7.82 -6.43 -8.25
C ALA A 276 -6.52 -7.24 -8.41
N PRO A 277 -5.60 -6.83 -9.31
CA PRO A 277 -4.21 -7.30 -9.30
C PRO A 277 -3.43 -6.63 -8.15
N ASP A 278 -2.09 -6.80 -8.14
CA ASP A 278 -1.18 -6.09 -7.22
C ASP A 278 -1.21 -4.57 -7.47
N THR A 279 -2.05 -3.86 -6.72
CA THR A 279 -2.35 -2.42 -6.93
C THR A 279 -2.71 -1.70 -5.63
N GLY A 280 -2.63 -0.37 -5.64
CA GLY A 280 -2.95 0.47 -4.47
C GLY A 280 -4.34 0.21 -3.86
N PRO A 281 -5.42 0.15 -4.66
CA PRO A 281 -6.76 -0.18 -4.16
C PRO A 281 -6.87 -1.49 -3.38
N ALA A 282 -6.07 -2.53 -3.68
CA ALA A 282 -6.05 -3.77 -2.89
C ALA A 282 -5.59 -3.54 -1.44
N HIS A 283 -4.63 -2.63 -1.26
CA HIS A 283 -4.15 -2.24 0.08
C HIS A 283 -5.10 -1.26 0.77
N MET A 284 -5.75 -0.38 0.00
CA MET A 284 -6.81 0.49 0.53
C MET A 284 -8.01 -0.33 1.04
N ALA A 285 -8.42 -1.38 0.32
CA ALA A 285 -9.46 -2.30 0.79
C ALA A 285 -9.08 -2.98 2.11
N THR A 286 -7.80 -3.37 2.27
CA THR A 286 -7.28 -3.91 3.54
C THR A 286 -7.45 -2.92 4.70
N MET A 287 -7.25 -1.61 4.46
CA MET A 287 -7.40 -0.58 5.51
C MET A 287 -8.83 -0.49 6.07
N VAL A 288 -9.84 -0.82 5.29
CA VAL A 288 -11.25 -0.72 5.66
C VAL A 288 -11.90 -2.09 5.89
N GLY A 289 -11.08 -3.16 5.89
CA GLY A 289 -11.54 -4.53 6.18
C GLY A 289 -12.30 -5.21 5.04
N THR A 290 -12.34 -4.61 3.85
CA THR A 290 -13.01 -5.21 2.69
C THR A 290 -12.20 -6.36 2.12
N PRO A 291 -12.77 -7.55 1.97
CA PRO A 291 -12.09 -8.69 1.36
C PRO A 291 -11.61 -8.40 -0.06
N VAL A 292 -10.45 -8.94 -0.41
CA VAL A 292 -9.84 -8.74 -1.74
C VAL A 292 -9.60 -10.09 -2.41
N ILE A 293 -10.23 -10.31 -3.55
CA ILE A 293 -9.81 -11.37 -4.48
C ILE A 293 -8.65 -10.81 -5.29
N GLY A 294 -7.44 -11.15 -4.86
CA GLY A 294 -6.21 -10.63 -5.45
C GLY A 294 -5.68 -11.52 -6.58
N LEU A 295 -5.29 -10.92 -7.70
CA LEU A 295 -4.76 -11.65 -8.87
C LEU A 295 -3.23 -11.54 -8.91
N TYR A 296 -2.54 -12.62 -8.51
CA TYR A 296 -1.10 -12.64 -8.33
C TYR A 296 -0.42 -13.71 -9.19
N ALA A 297 0.14 -13.32 -10.31
CA ALA A 297 1.03 -14.13 -11.13
C ALA A 297 2.38 -13.42 -11.35
N ALA A 298 2.35 -12.12 -11.62
CA ALA A 298 3.53 -11.31 -11.84
C ALA A 298 4.31 -10.96 -10.56
N THR A 299 3.63 -10.96 -9.41
CA THR A 299 4.20 -10.63 -8.09
C THR A 299 3.80 -11.69 -7.07
N ASN A 300 4.61 -11.83 -6.02
CA ASN A 300 4.39 -12.81 -4.96
C ASN A 300 3.44 -12.25 -3.88
N PRO A 301 2.22 -12.81 -3.69
CA PRO A 301 1.26 -12.33 -2.69
C PRO A 301 1.75 -12.50 -1.25
N ALA A 302 2.61 -13.46 -0.97
CA ALA A 302 3.21 -13.63 0.35
C ALA A 302 4.06 -12.41 0.76
N ARG A 303 4.60 -11.68 -0.23
CA ARG A 303 5.38 -10.45 0.00
C ARG A 303 4.54 -9.18 0.01
N SER A 304 3.63 -9.02 -0.95
CA SER A 304 2.92 -7.76 -1.20
C SER A 304 1.43 -7.95 -1.48
N GLY A 305 0.84 -9.06 -1.09
CA GLY A 305 -0.60 -9.26 -1.21
C GLY A 305 -1.41 -8.43 -0.20
N PRO A 306 -2.74 -8.34 -0.34
CA PRO A 306 -3.60 -7.65 0.61
C PRO A 306 -3.56 -8.38 1.95
N TYR A 307 -3.00 -7.73 2.97
CA TYR A 307 -2.54 -8.38 4.20
C TYR A 307 -3.61 -9.20 4.93
N LEU A 308 -4.83 -8.70 4.98
CA LEU A 308 -5.96 -9.39 5.63
C LEU A 308 -6.74 -10.34 4.70
N SER A 309 -6.35 -10.42 3.41
CA SER A 309 -7.08 -11.21 2.39
C SER A 309 -6.18 -12.20 1.65
N ARG A 310 -5.07 -12.63 2.24
CA ARG A 310 -4.12 -13.55 1.57
C ARG A 310 -4.78 -14.85 1.14
N GLN A 311 -5.70 -15.38 1.94
CA GLN A 311 -6.46 -16.61 1.65
C GLN A 311 -7.38 -16.46 0.43
N TRP A 312 -7.74 -15.23 0.05
CA TRP A 312 -8.60 -14.94 -1.10
C TRP A 312 -7.81 -14.64 -2.37
N CYS A 313 -6.48 -14.57 -2.30
CA CYS A 313 -5.65 -14.37 -3.48
C CYS A 313 -5.61 -15.61 -4.37
N ILE A 314 -5.68 -15.40 -5.68
CA ILE A 314 -5.29 -16.41 -6.68
C ILE A 314 -3.77 -16.32 -6.84
N ASP A 315 -3.05 -17.20 -6.16
CA ASP A 315 -1.59 -17.27 -6.21
C ASP A 315 -1.13 -18.14 -7.37
N ALA A 316 -0.90 -17.51 -8.52
CA ALA A 316 -0.28 -18.13 -9.68
C ALA A 316 1.23 -17.84 -9.80
N PHE A 317 1.84 -17.16 -8.81
CA PHE A 317 3.27 -16.83 -8.83
C PHE A 317 4.17 -18.08 -8.91
N PRO A 318 3.90 -19.21 -8.22
CA PRO A 318 4.67 -20.45 -8.41
C PRO A 318 4.59 -20.97 -9.85
N ARG A 319 3.41 -20.93 -10.47
CA ARG A 319 3.21 -21.33 -11.89
C ARG A 319 3.99 -20.40 -12.82
N ALA A 320 3.97 -19.09 -12.53
CA ALA A 320 4.73 -18.12 -13.30
C ALA A 320 6.25 -18.30 -13.16
N ALA A 321 6.75 -18.60 -11.96
CA ALA A 321 8.16 -18.89 -11.71
C ALA A 321 8.63 -20.11 -12.52
N ALA A 322 7.84 -21.18 -12.52
CA ALA A 322 8.15 -22.38 -13.30
C ALA A 322 8.12 -22.10 -14.81
N ALA A 323 7.03 -21.48 -15.31
CA ALA A 323 6.82 -21.31 -16.75
C ALA A 323 7.76 -20.26 -17.40
N PHE A 324 8.07 -19.17 -16.70
CA PHE A 324 8.81 -18.04 -17.29
C PHE A 324 10.26 -17.93 -16.83
N LEU A 325 10.63 -18.55 -15.70
CA LEU A 325 11.98 -18.47 -15.14
C LEU A 325 12.63 -19.84 -14.93
N ASN A 326 11.93 -20.92 -15.23
CA ASN A 326 12.37 -22.30 -14.96
C ASN A 326 12.90 -22.47 -13.52
N SER A 327 12.15 -21.93 -12.55
CA SER A 327 12.53 -21.84 -11.15
C SER A 327 11.35 -22.03 -10.22
N THR A 328 11.61 -22.09 -8.91
CA THR A 328 10.57 -22.09 -7.88
C THR A 328 10.66 -20.82 -7.04
N PRO A 329 9.57 -20.40 -6.35
CA PRO A 329 9.58 -19.17 -5.52
C PRO A 329 10.70 -19.19 -4.47
N GLU A 330 11.06 -20.35 -3.93
CA GLU A 330 12.08 -20.53 -2.89
C GLU A 330 13.50 -20.22 -3.41
N ARG A 331 13.74 -20.43 -4.69
CA ARG A 331 15.04 -20.17 -5.34
C ARG A 331 15.17 -18.75 -5.86
N LEU A 332 14.07 -18.01 -5.93
CA LEU A 332 14.06 -16.64 -6.43
C LEU A 332 14.34 -15.63 -5.30
N PRO A 333 14.98 -14.49 -5.61
CA PRO A 333 15.02 -13.35 -4.71
C PRO A 333 13.61 -12.95 -4.29
N TRP A 334 13.40 -12.63 -3.00
CA TRP A 334 12.07 -12.38 -2.42
C TRP A 334 11.26 -11.29 -3.13
N ALA A 335 11.91 -10.30 -3.72
CA ALA A 335 11.27 -9.21 -4.44
C ALA A 335 11.21 -9.41 -5.95
N THR A 336 11.37 -10.67 -6.44
CA THR A 336 11.28 -10.99 -7.87
C THR A 336 9.89 -10.64 -8.40
N LYS A 337 9.89 -10.04 -9.59
CA LYS A 337 8.70 -9.75 -10.38
C LYS A 337 8.83 -10.45 -11.73
N ILE A 338 7.76 -11.06 -12.17
CA ILE A 338 7.69 -11.78 -13.46
C ILE A 338 6.78 -10.99 -14.38
N GLU A 339 7.25 -9.83 -14.82
CA GLU A 339 6.53 -8.91 -15.68
C GLU A 339 6.81 -9.29 -17.14
N ARG A 340 6.14 -10.35 -17.63
CA ARG A 340 6.28 -10.87 -18.99
C ARG A 340 4.90 -10.98 -19.67
N PRO A 341 4.83 -10.79 -21.02
CA PRO A 341 3.59 -11.01 -21.75
C PRO A 341 3.00 -12.40 -21.46
N GLY A 342 1.69 -12.45 -21.19
CA GLY A 342 0.97 -13.70 -20.92
C GLY A 342 1.08 -14.21 -19.47
N VAL A 343 1.87 -13.60 -18.59
CA VAL A 343 2.00 -14.08 -17.20
C VAL A 343 0.67 -14.10 -16.45
N MET A 344 -0.16 -13.08 -16.65
CA MET A 344 -1.49 -13.01 -16.02
C MET A 344 -2.50 -13.97 -16.65
N ASP A 345 -2.20 -14.55 -17.81
CA ASP A 345 -3.04 -15.56 -18.44
C ASP A 345 -3.03 -16.89 -17.70
N LEU A 346 -2.06 -17.11 -16.82
CA LEU A 346 -2.02 -18.26 -15.90
C LEU A 346 -3.18 -18.29 -14.90
N ILE A 347 -3.85 -17.15 -14.68
CA ILE A 347 -5.04 -17.07 -13.83
C ILE A 347 -6.27 -17.28 -14.72
N SER A 348 -7.07 -18.30 -14.44
CA SER A 348 -8.30 -18.58 -15.18
C SER A 348 -9.50 -17.87 -14.57
N VAL A 349 -10.54 -17.63 -15.38
CA VAL A 349 -11.83 -17.08 -14.92
C VAL A 349 -12.49 -18.02 -13.91
N GLY A 350 -12.42 -19.33 -14.12
CA GLY A 350 -12.99 -20.32 -13.22
C GLY A 350 -12.41 -20.25 -11.79
N GLU A 351 -11.09 -20.11 -11.64
CA GLU A 351 -10.44 -19.95 -10.33
C GLU A 351 -10.98 -18.70 -9.59
N VAL A 352 -11.19 -17.59 -10.31
CA VAL A 352 -11.67 -16.34 -9.71
C VAL A 352 -13.16 -16.44 -9.34
N CYS A 353 -14.00 -17.04 -10.21
CA CYS A 353 -15.41 -17.29 -9.91
C CYS A 353 -15.58 -18.22 -8.70
N THR A 354 -14.84 -19.32 -8.64
CA THR A 354 -14.86 -20.25 -7.49
C THR A 354 -14.47 -19.49 -6.21
N ARG A 355 -13.44 -18.66 -6.24
CA ARG A 355 -13.01 -17.89 -5.08
C ARG A 355 -14.05 -16.87 -4.64
N LEU A 356 -14.77 -16.26 -5.57
CA LEU A 356 -15.91 -15.38 -5.27
C LEU A 356 -17.05 -16.15 -4.61
N ASP A 357 -17.41 -17.32 -5.16
CA ASP A 357 -18.47 -18.18 -4.62
C ASP A 357 -18.13 -18.63 -3.18
N GLU A 358 -16.90 -19.06 -2.92
CA GLU A 358 -16.40 -19.44 -1.59
C GLU A 358 -16.49 -18.28 -0.60
N LEU A 359 -16.04 -17.07 -1.01
CA LEU A 359 -16.07 -15.88 -0.15
C LEU A 359 -17.52 -15.50 0.22
N LEU A 360 -18.45 -15.55 -0.73
CA LEU A 360 -19.85 -15.18 -0.53
C LEU A 360 -20.67 -16.25 0.23
N ALA A 361 -20.17 -17.48 0.31
CA ALA A 361 -20.76 -18.55 1.10
C ALA A 361 -20.47 -18.41 2.61
N LEU A 362 -19.48 -17.60 3.01
CA LEU A 362 -19.22 -17.33 4.42
C LEU A 362 -20.37 -16.53 5.05
N PRO A 363 -20.71 -16.79 6.30
CA PRO A 363 -21.66 -15.95 7.02
C PRO A 363 -21.11 -14.52 7.12
N PRO A 364 -22.01 -13.51 7.06
CA PRO A 364 -21.65 -12.09 7.10
C PRO A 364 -21.09 -11.64 8.45
#